data_b573e4fbe85299e0178282fece202f77
#
_entry.id   b573e4fbe85299e0178282fece202f77
#
_cell.length_a   1.000
_cell.length_b   1.000
_cell.length_c   1.000
_cell.angle_alpha   90.00
_cell.angle_beta   90.00
_cell.angle_gamma   90.00
#
_symmetry.space_group_name_H-M   'P 1'
#
loop_
_entity.id
_entity.type
_entity.pdbx_description
1 polymer ?
#
loop_
_entity_poly.entity_id
_entity_poly.type
_entity_poly.pdbx_seq_one_letter_code
_entity_poly.pdbx_strand_id
1 'polypeptide(L)'
;MTNSSEPTPSTRANRIAAAFGMLSIAVALGAITVAVLLSTRFSFSTSALSDLGRASWASTAVFNYGLLLSGVLALPFAVVLARNARTLLHAAGSLDFALAAVCLSLIGVFALPAPEHGLVAVGFFLAFTVAFVFDGAGDVYAGKQTRGLATLGLALVHVLGWAVWLGAGTPGGLALPELVGSACLSLWVLATAARLW
;
A
#
# COMPACT_ATOMS: atom_id res chain seq x y z
N MET A 1 30.85 32.26 7.59
CA MET A 1 29.42 32.55 7.41
C MET A 1 28.75 31.27 6.90
N THR A 2 28.23 30.50 7.81
CA THR A 2 27.48 29.26 7.47
C THR A 2 26.07 29.67 7.08
N ASN A 3 25.80 29.66 5.77
CA ASN A 3 24.47 29.91 5.24
C ASN A 3 23.59 28.66 5.47
N SER A 4 23.01 28.54 6.66
CA SER A 4 22.03 27.54 6.98
C SER A 4 20.72 27.98 6.33
N SER A 5 20.55 27.64 5.03
CA SER A 5 19.26 27.80 4.35
C SER A 5 18.24 26.90 5.02
N GLU A 6 17.36 27.47 5.83
CA GLU A 6 16.19 26.73 6.32
C GLU A 6 15.40 26.18 5.13
N PRO A 7 14.95 24.91 5.18
CA PRO A 7 14.15 24.33 4.12
C PRO A 7 12.89 25.15 3.88
N THR A 8 12.56 25.41 2.62
CA THR A 8 11.31 26.10 2.27
C THR A 8 10.10 25.33 2.83
N PRO A 9 8.97 26.01 3.15
CA PRO A 9 7.78 25.35 3.72
C PRO A 9 7.28 24.15 2.90
N SER A 10 7.35 24.22 1.57
CA SER A 10 7.00 23.11 0.67
C SER A 10 7.93 21.91 0.84
N THR A 11 9.24 22.14 0.99
CA THR A 11 10.22 21.07 1.22
C THR A 11 9.99 20.38 2.57
N ARG A 12 9.68 21.16 3.63
CA ARG A 12 9.38 20.60 4.95
C ARG A 12 8.12 19.74 4.94
N ALA A 13 7.03 20.19 4.29
CA ALA A 13 5.80 19.42 4.15
C ALA A 13 6.03 18.11 3.38
N ASN A 14 6.83 18.15 2.31
CA ASN A 14 7.17 16.96 1.54
C ASN A 14 7.92 15.93 2.38
N ARG A 15 8.92 16.36 3.17
CA ARG A 15 9.68 15.45 4.06
C ARG A 15 8.83 14.85 5.15
N ILE A 16 7.95 15.64 5.77
CA ILE A 16 7.00 15.13 6.78
C ILE A 16 6.09 14.08 6.16
N ALA A 17 5.52 14.36 4.99
CA ALA A 17 4.65 13.41 4.31
C ALA A 17 5.40 12.15 3.87
N ALA A 18 6.64 12.27 3.38
CA ALA A 18 7.50 11.13 3.08
C ALA A 18 7.73 10.25 4.32
N ALA A 19 8.00 10.86 5.49
CA ALA A 19 8.13 10.14 6.75
C ALA A 19 6.85 9.40 7.12
N PHE A 20 5.67 9.99 6.93
CA PHE A 20 4.38 9.35 7.13
C PHE A 20 4.17 8.16 6.18
N GLY A 21 4.52 8.30 4.89
CA GLY A 21 4.48 7.19 3.93
C GLY A 21 5.38 6.02 4.34
N MET A 22 6.64 6.31 4.71
CA MET A 22 7.57 5.27 5.19
C MET A 22 7.09 4.62 6.49
N LEU A 23 6.58 5.41 7.44
CA LEU A 23 6.03 4.89 8.70
C LEU A 23 4.81 4.02 8.46
N SER A 24 3.92 4.40 7.54
CA SER A 24 2.78 3.57 7.13
C SER A 24 3.23 2.18 6.71
N ILE A 25 4.24 2.08 5.83
CA ILE A 25 4.76 0.78 5.38
C ILE A 25 5.42 0.01 6.54
N ALA A 26 6.21 0.68 7.38
CA ALA A 26 6.85 0.04 8.53
C ALA A 26 5.81 -0.54 9.51
N VAL A 27 4.72 0.19 9.76
CA VAL A 27 3.61 -0.25 10.62
C VAL A 27 2.88 -1.44 9.99
N ALA A 28 2.54 -1.38 8.68
CA ALA A 28 1.83 -2.48 8.02
C ALA A 28 2.66 -3.76 8.01
N LEU A 29 3.90 -3.70 7.52
CA LEU A 29 4.76 -4.88 7.42
C LEU A 29 5.15 -5.40 8.81
N GLY A 30 5.40 -4.51 9.77
CA GLY A 30 5.66 -4.87 11.16
C GLY A 30 4.47 -5.59 11.79
N ALA A 31 3.25 -5.06 11.63
CA ALA A 31 2.04 -5.67 12.15
C ALA A 31 1.77 -7.05 11.51
N ILE A 32 1.93 -7.18 10.18
CA ILE A 32 1.80 -8.46 9.49
C ILE A 32 2.83 -9.46 10.03
N THR A 33 4.10 -9.05 10.13
CA THR A 33 5.19 -9.92 10.61
C THR A 33 4.91 -10.40 12.05
N VAL A 34 4.58 -9.49 12.95
CA VAL A 34 4.26 -9.85 14.35
C VAL A 34 3.03 -10.74 14.40
N ALA A 35 1.99 -10.44 13.61
CA ALA A 35 0.78 -11.25 13.55
C ALA A 35 1.07 -12.68 13.07
N VAL A 36 1.93 -12.87 12.06
CA VAL A 36 2.39 -14.20 11.61
C VAL A 36 3.09 -14.94 12.74
N LEU A 37 4.00 -14.27 13.47
CA LEU A 37 4.74 -14.89 14.59
C LEU A 37 3.83 -15.27 15.77
N LEU A 38 2.75 -14.54 16.00
CA LEU A 38 1.78 -14.83 17.06
C LEU A 38 0.77 -15.91 16.69
N SER A 39 0.59 -16.19 15.40
CA SER A 39 -0.44 -17.11 14.93
C SER A 39 0.12 -18.51 14.69
N THR A 40 -0.31 -19.48 15.49
CA THR A 40 -0.01 -20.92 15.28
C THR A 40 -0.88 -21.56 14.19
N ARG A 41 -1.90 -20.84 13.69
CA ARG A 41 -2.88 -21.35 12.70
C ARG A 41 -2.59 -20.87 11.29
N PHE A 42 -1.75 -19.82 11.13
CA PHE A 42 -1.46 -19.23 9.83
C PHE A 42 -0.51 -20.11 9.01
N SER A 43 -0.80 -20.25 7.73
CA SER A 43 0.06 -20.89 6.75
C SER A 43 0.01 -20.12 5.42
N PHE A 44 1.15 -19.79 4.86
CA PHE A 44 1.22 -19.10 3.56
C PHE A 44 0.58 -19.87 2.41
N SER A 45 0.47 -21.21 2.52
CA SER A 45 -0.10 -22.05 1.47
C SER A 45 -1.62 -22.20 1.57
N THR A 46 -2.22 -21.96 2.74
CA THR A 46 -3.65 -22.26 2.96
C THR A 46 -4.46 -21.12 3.56
N SER A 47 -3.81 -20.05 4.03
CA SER A 47 -4.47 -18.89 4.63
C SER A 47 -4.44 -17.67 3.69
N ALA A 48 -5.34 -16.71 3.91
CA ALA A 48 -5.17 -15.34 3.47
C ALA A 48 -4.36 -14.56 4.52
N LEU A 49 -3.65 -13.48 4.14
CA LEU A 49 -3.05 -12.58 5.14
C LEU A 49 -4.12 -12.01 6.08
N SER A 50 -5.30 -11.73 5.55
CA SER A 50 -6.43 -11.23 6.32
C SER A 50 -6.98 -12.21 7.36
N ASP A 51 -6.67 -13.50 7.27
CA ASP A 51 -7.00 -14.46 8.33
C ASP A 51 -6.28 -14.14 9.64
N LEU A 52 -5.12 -13.45 9.60
CA LEU A 52 -4.41 -12.97 10.77
C LEU A 52 -5.25 -12.00 11.61
N GLY A 53 -6.20 -11.30 10.99
CA GLY A 53 -7.15 -10.40 11.64
C GLY A 53 -8.44 -11.07 12.09
N ARG A 54 -8.60 -12.39 11.87
CA ARG A 54 -9.84 -13.12 12.19
C ARG A 54 -10.09 -13.12 13.70
N ALA A 55 -11.33 -12.84 14.10
CA ALA A 55 -11.75 -12.94 15.49
C ALA A 55 -11.36 -14.30 16.10
N SER A 56 -10.96 -14.33 17.35
CA SER A 56 -10.46 -15.52 18.07
C SER A 56 -9.01 -15.95 17.76
N TRP A 57 -8.27 -15.28 16.89
CA TRP A 57 -6.84 -15.54 16.72
C TRP A 57 -6.00 -14.62 17.64
N ALA A 58 -4.85 -15.11 18.13
CA ALA A 58 -3.95 -14.31 18.97
C ALA A 58 -3.40 -13.06 18.23
N SER A 59 -3.33 -13.13 16.93
CA SER A 59 -2.84 -12.06 16.03
C SER A 59 -3.85 -10.95 15.74
N THR A 60 -5.15 -11.14 16.05
CA THR A 60 -6.26 -10.28 15.65
C THR A 60 -6.02 -8.80 15.92
N ALA A 61 -5.67 -8.45 17.16
CA ALA A 61 -5.50 -7.05 17.56
C ALA A 61 -4.32 -6.40 16.83
N VAL A 62 -3.17 -7.09 16.78
CA VAL A 62 -1.95 -6.56 16.13
C VAL A 62 -2.18 -6.33 14.65
N PHE A 63 -2.77 -7.30 13.95
CA PHE A 63 -3.04 -7.19 12.53
C PHE A 63 -4.02 -6.05 12.24
N ASN A 64 -5.19 -6.06 12.88
CA ASN A 64 -6.27 -5.12 12.55
C ASN A 64 -5.91 -3.68 12.92
N TYR A 65 -5.39 -3.43 14.12
CA TYR A 65 -4.95 -2.09 14.50
C TYR A 65 -3.73 -1.62 13.71
N GLY A 66 -2.85 -2.54 13.32
CA GLY A 66 -1.71 -2.24 12.46
C GLY A 66 -2.15 -1.77 11.09
N LEU A 67 -3.10 -2.46 10.44
CA LEU A 67 -3.63 -2.04 9.12
C LEU A 67 -4.43 -0.73 9.22
N LEU A 68 -5.28 -0.59 10.24
CA LEU A 68 -6.02 0.65 10.49
C LEU A 68 -5.05 1.84 10.62
N LEU A 69 -4.06 1.74 11.48
CA LEU A 69 -3.07 2.79 11.70
C LEU A 69 -2.23 3.07 10.44
N SER A 70 -1.81 2.02 9.74
CA SER A 70 -1.06 2.16 8.49
C SER A 70 -1.82 2.94 7.43
N GLY A 71 -3.10 2.61 7.20
CA GLY A 71 -3.92 3.34 6.24
C GLY A 71 -4.11 4.81 6.63
N VAL A 72 -4.37 5.11 7.91
CA VAL A 72 -4.46 6.50 8.40
C VAL A 72 -3.14 7.26 8.19
N LEU A 73 -2.00 6.63 8.50
CA LEU A 73 -0.68 7.22 8.30
C LEU A 73 -0.35 7.48 6.82
N ALA A 74 -0.92 6.72 5.89
CA ALA A 74 -0.71 6.93 4.46
C ALA A 74 -1.41 8.18 3.91
N LEU A 75 -2.48 8.69 4.56
CA LEU A 75 -3.27 9.81 4.05
C LEU A 75 -2.50 11.14 3.92
N PRO A 76 -1.66 11.59 4.87
CA PRO A 76 -0.84 12.78 4.68
C PRO A 76 0.11 12.66 3.47
N PHE A 77 0.63 11.46 3.20
CA PHE A 77 1.44 11.20 2.03
C PHE A 77 0.63 11.33 0.74
N ALA A 78 -0.58 10.76 0.67
CA ALA A 78 -1.51 10.90 -0.46
C ALA A 78 -1.84 12.38 -0.76
N VAL A 79 -2.11 13.18 0.28
CA VAL A 79 -2.38 14.63 0.14
C VAL A 79 -1.21 15.36 -0.51
N VAL A 80 0.02 15.05 -0.10
CA VAL A 80 1.20 15.71 -0.69
C VAL A 80 1.48 15.22 -2.10
N LEU A 81 1.22 13.95 -2.42
CA LEU A 81 1.26 13.45 -3.80
C LEU A 81 0.30 14.22 -4.69
N ALA A 82 -0.95 14.40 -4.27
CA ALA A 82 -1.95 15.17 -5.01
C ALA A 82 -1.54 16.64 -5.20
N ARG A 83 -0.99 17.29 -4.17
CA ARG A 83 -0.50 18.68 -4.27
C ARG A 83 0.70 18.83 -5.21
N ASN A 84 1.54 17.81 -5.33
CA ASN A 84 2.70 17.78 -6.20
C ASN A 84 2.41 17.18 -7.59
N ALA A 85 1.14 16.87 -7.89
CA ALA A 85 0.72 16.30 -9.16
C ALA A 85 1.07 17.23 -10.33
N ARG A 86 1.77 16.71 -11.34
CA ARG A 86 2.22 17.45 -12.52
C ARG A 86 1.32 17.26 -13.72
N THR A 87 0.48 16.24 -13.70
CA THR A 87 -0.48 15.87 -14.75
C THR A 87 -1.78 15.45 -14.10
N LEU A 88 -2.86 15.41 -14.87
CA LEU A 88 -4.13 14.86 -14.40
C LEU A 88 -4.00 13.37 -14.02
N LEU A 89 -3.12 12.62 -14.69
CA LEU A 89 -2.84 11.23 -14.35
C LEU A 89 -2.22 11.12 -12.94
N HIS A 90 -1.23 11.96 -12.60
CA HIS A 90 -0.69 11.98 -11.23
C HIS A 90 -1.74 12.37 -10.18
N ALA A 91 -2.64 13.30 -10.50
CA ALA A 91 -3.73 13.66 -9.59
C ALA A 91 -4.70 12.49 -9.38
N ALA A 92 -5.11 11.81 -10.45
CA ALA A 92 -5.95 10.62 -10.38
C ALA A 92 -5.26 9.50 -9.58
N GLY A 93 -4.01 9.17 -9.88
CA GLY A 93 -3.25 8.16 -9.15
C GLY A 93 -3.11 8.48 -7.65
N SER A 94 -2.98 9.77 -7.30
CA SER A 94 -2.95 10.18 -5.89
C SER A 94 -4.30 9.99 -5.18
N LEU A 95 -5.42 10.19 -5.88
CA LEU A 95 -6.76 9.92 -5.34
C LEU A 95 -7.00 8.42 -5.17
N ASP A 96 -6.59 7.60 -6.15
CA ASP A 96 -6.70 6.14 -6.04
C ASP A 96 -5.81 5.60 -4.91
N PHE A 97 -4.62 6.15 -4.71
CA PHE A 97 -3.78 5.81 -3.56
C PHE A 97 -4.45 6.22 -2.23
N ALA A 98 -5.09 7.39 -2.16
CA ALA A 98 -5.87 7.78 -0.99
C ALA A 98 -7.03 6.82 -0.73
N LEU A 99 -7.74 6.40 -1.78
CA LEU A 99 -8.79 5.37 -1.67
C LEU A 99 -8.22 4.04 -1.16
N ALA A 100 -7.07 3.61 -1.68
CA ALA A 100 -6.39 2.41 -1.18
C ALA A 100 -6.05 2.54 0.31
N ALA A 101 -5.54 3.70 0.76
CA ALA A 101 -5.24 3.95 2.17
C ALA A 101 -6.49 3.87 3.07
N VAL A 102 -7.61 4.41 2.60
CA VAL A 102 -8.91 4.29 3.29
C VAL A 102 -9.35 2.82 3.35
N CYS A 103 -9.31 2.11 2.22
CA CYS A 103 -9.65 0.68 2.18
C CYS A 103 -8.77 -0.15 3.11
N LEU A 104 -7.45 0.12 3.17
CA LEU A 104 -6.53 -0.54 4.09
C LEU A 104 -6.94 -0.32 5.56
N SER A 105 -7.31 0.91 5.93
CA SER A 105 -7.84 1.20 7.26
C SER A 105 -9.13 0.42 7.54
N LEU A 106 -10.02 0.34 6.56
CA LEU A 106 -11.30 -0.36 6.69
C LEU A 106 -11.14 -1.88 6.75
N ILE A 107 -10.09 -2.47 6.16
CA ILE A 107 -9.75 -3.89 6.37
C ILE A 107 -9.53 -4.16 7.85
N GLY A 108 -8.83 -3.26 8.55
CA GLY A 108 -8.64 -3.37 10.00
C GLY A 108 -9.90 -3.17 10.84
N VAL A 109 -10.88 -2.41 10.33
CA VAL A 109 -12.18 -2.19 10.98
C VAL A 109 -13.14 -3.36 10.71
N PHE A 110 -13.30 -3.72 9.46
CA PHE A 110 -14.16 -4.83 9.02
C PHE A 110 -13.37 -6.13 8.98
N ALA A 111 -12.89 -6.57 10.16
CA ALA A 111 -12.13 -7.81 10.28
C ALA A 111 -13.01 -9.04 9.96
N LEU A 112 -12.38 -10.12 9.48
CA LEU A 112 -13.11 -11.38 9.25
C LEU A 112 -13.75 -11.90 10.55
N PRO A 113 -15.02 -12.38 10.50
CA PRO A 113 -15.82 -12.71 9.29
C PRO A 113 -16.81 -11.61 8.85
N ALA A 114 -16.54 -10.33 9.06
CA ALA A 114 -17.46 -9.26 8.64
C ALA A 114 -17.75 -9.34 7.13
N PRO A 115 -19.02 -9.19 6.69
CA PRO A 115 -19.38 -9.32 5.28
C PRO A 115 -18.78 -8.23 4.39
N GLU A 116 -18.48 -7.06 4.95
CA GLU A 116 -17.85 -5.94 4.24
C GLU A 116 -16.37 -6.18 3.94
N HIS A 117 -15.72 -7.11 4.65
CA HIS A 117 -14.28 -7.37 4.55
C HIS A 117 -13.83 -7.60 3.11
N GLY A 118 -14.54 -8.47 2.38
CA GLY A 118 -14.20 -8.79 0.99
C GLY A 118 -14.24 -7.57 0.07
N LEU A 119 -15.24 -6.71 0.25
CA LEU A 119 -15.37 -5.49 -0.55
C LEU A 119 -14.19 -4.53 -0.33
N VAL A 120 -13.84 -4.26 0.93
CA VAL A 120 -12.75 -3.33 1.25
C VAL A 120 -11.38 -3.91 0.89
N ALA A 121 -11.18 -5.23 1.01
CA ALA A 121 -9.96 -5.89 0.61
C ALA A 121 -9.75 -5.84 -0.92
N VAL A 122 -10.76 -6.18 -1.70
CA VAL A 122 -10.73 -6.05 -3.17
C VAL A 122 -10.52 -4.59 -3.56
N GLY A 123 -11.25 -3.66 -2.91
CA GLY A 123 -11.11 -2.21 -3.12
C GLY A 123 -9.67 -1.74 -2.89
N PHE A 124 -9.00 -2.21 -1.84
CA PHE A 124 -7.60 -1.91 -1.55
C PHE A 124 -6.67 -2.33 -2.70
N PHE A 125 -6.72 -3.59 -3.10
CA PHE A 125 -5.84 -4.14 -4.15
C PHE A 125 -6.10 -3.49 -5.52
N LEU A 126 -7.35 -3.24 -5.88
CA LEU A 126 -7.70 -2.57 -7.13
C LEU A 126 -7.25 -1.10 -7.11
N ALA A 127 -7.54 -0.36 -6.05
CA ALA A 127 -7.25 1.07 -5.99
C ALA A 127 -5.75 1.34 -6.10
N PHE A 128 -4.88 0.62 -5.38
CA PHE A 128 -3.46 0.87 -5.53
C PHE A 128 -2.89 0.39 -6.89
N THR A 129 -3.49 -0.66 -7.50
CA THR A 129 -3.10 -1.07 -8.86
C THR A 129 -3.42 0.04 -9.87
N VAL A 130 -4.60 0.62 -9.79
CA VAL A 130 -5.01 1.76 -10.62
C VAL A 130 -4.13 2.98 -10.35
N ALA A 131 -3.77 3.24 -9.08
CA ALA A 131 -2.82 4.28 -8.71
C ALA A 131 -1.46 4.09 -9.41
N PHE A 132 -0.92 2.87 -9.45
CA PHE A 132 0.32 2.57 -10.18
C PHE A 132 0.19 2.84 -11.68
N VAL A 133 -0.92 2.45 -12.30
CA VAL A 133 -1.15 2.68 -13.72
C VAL A 133 -1.18 4.18 -14.02
N PHE A 134 -1.91 4.95 -13.24
CA PHE A 134 -2.00 6.41 -13.45
C PHE A 134 -0.69 7.12 -13.12
N ASP A 135 -0.02 6.81 -12.02
CA ASP A 135 1.26 7.43 -11.66
C ASP A 135 2.34 7.09 -12.69
N GLY A 136 2.44 5.82 -13.07
CA GLY A 136 3.40 5.36 -14.07
C GLY A 136 3.16 5.96 -15.45
N ALA A 137 1.91 5.99 -15.91
CA ALA A 137 1.55 6.64 -17.19
C ALA A 137 1.80 8.16 -17.13
N GLY A 138 1.50 8.80 -16.00
CA GLY A 138 1.79 10.21 -15.75
C GLY A 138 3.27 10.53 -15.84
N ASP A 139 4.13 9.65 -15.31
CA ASP A 139 5.58 9.80 -15.41
C ASP A 139 6.11 9.61 -16.84
N VAL A 140 5.59 8.62 -17.55
CA VAL A 140 5.93 8.41 -18.98
C VAL A 140 5.54 9.65 -19.78
N TYR A 141 4.32 10.16 -19.58
CA TYR A 141 3.82 11.36 -20.25
C TYR A 141 4.66 12.61 -19.90
N ALA A 142 5.15 12.71 -18.66
CA ALA A 142 6.03 13.78 -18.20
C ALA A 142 7.51 13.59 -18.63
N GLY A 143 7.82 12.63 -19.51
CA GLY A 143 9.16 12.34 -20.01
C GLY A 143 10.07 11.57 -19.05
N LYS A 144 9.54 11.02 -17.95
CA LYS A 144 10.29 10.26 -16.94
C LYS A 144 10.16 8.75 -17.20
N GLN A 145 10.58 8.32 -18.37
CA GLN A 145 10.38 6.98 -18.91
C GLN A 145 10.75 5.85 -17.94
N THR A 146 11.99 5.84 -17.43
CA THR A 146 12.48 4.78 -16.54
C THR A 146 11.62 4.63 -15.30
N ARG A 147 11.23 5.75 -14.68
CA ARG A 147 10.41 5.76 -13.47
C ARG A 147 8.99 5.28 -13.77
N GLY A 148 8.39 5.81 -14.84
CA GLY A 148 7.05 5.42 -15.24
C GLY A 148 6.96 3.94 -15.59
N LEU A 149 7.92 3.41 -16.36
CA LEU A 149 7.97 1.99 -16.71
C LEU A 149 8.20 1.11 -15.46
N ALA A 150 9.02 1.54 -14.50
CA ALA A 150 9.20 0.81 -13.24
C ALA A 150 7.88 0.73 -12.45
N THR A 151 7.13 1.85 -12.34
CA THR A 151 5.82 1.87 -11.66
C THR A 151 4.79 1.01 -12.39
N LEU A 152 4.71 1.08 -13.72
CA LEU A 152 3.86 0.19 -14.52
C LEU A 152 4.25 -1.28 -14.37
N GLY A 153 5.56 -1.56 -14.24
CA GLY A 153 6.08 -2.89 -13.96
C GLY A 153 5.56 -3.44 -12.61
N LEU A 154 5.47 -2.61 -11.58
CA LEU A 154 4.87 -3.03 -10.29
C LEU A 154 3.39 -3.37 -10.42
N ALA A 155 2.61 -2.59 -11.21
CA ALA A 155 1.23 -2.92 -11.52
C ALA A 155 1.13 -4.28 -12.23
N LEU A 156 1.99 -4.50 -13.22
CA LEU A 156 2.02 -5.77 -13.96
C LEU A 156 2.39 -6.96 -13.06
N VAL A 157 3.41 -6.82 -12.21
CA VAL A 157 3.82 -7.87 -11.26
C VAL A 157 2.67 -8.23 -10.31
N HIS A 158 1.96 -7.23 -9.79
CA HIS A 158 0.82 -7.46 -8.93
C HIS A 158 -0.31 -8.21 -9.66
N VAL A 159 -0.69 -7.75 -10.86
CA VAL A 159 -1.74 -8.42 -11.67
C VAL A 159 -1.33 -9.85 -12.03
N LEU A 160 -0.06 -10.06 -12.42
CA LEU A 160 0.46 -11.40 -12.71
C LEU A 160 0.47 -12.29 -11.47
N GLY A 161 0.74 -11.77 -10.28
CA GLY A 161 0.63 -12.51 -9.02
C GLY A 161 -0.77 -13.12 -8.83
N TRP A 162 -1.82 -12.35 -9.07
CA TRP A 162 -3.20 -12.83 -9.04
C TRP A 162 -3.52 -13.76 -10.21
N ALA A 163 -3.06 -13.45 -11.42
CA ALA A 163 -3.29 -14.28 -12.60
C ALA A 163 -2.67 -15.68 -12.46
N VAL A 164 -1.45 -15.76 -11.92
CA VAL A 164 -0.77 -17.03 -11.64
C VAL A 164 -1.52 -17.83 -10.59
N TRP A 165 -1.97 -17.18 -9.50
CA TRP A 165 -2.75 -17.84 -8.46
C TRP A 165 -4.08 -18.39 -9.01
N LEU A 166 -4.81 -17.62 -9.82
CA LEU A 166 -6.04 -18.06 -10.49
C LEU A 166 -5.77 -19.20 -11.46
N GLY A 167 -4.71 -19.10 -12.29
CA GLY A 167 -4.33 -20.13 -13.26
C GLY A 167 -3.86 -21.43 -12.64
N ALA A 168 -3.34 -21.40 -11.41
CA ALA A 168 -2.98 -22.60 -10.64
C ALA A 168 -4.21 -23.30 -10.01
N GLY A 169 -5.44 -22.87 -10.31
CA GLY A 169 -6.66 -23.44 -9.78
C GLY A 169 -6.97 -23.01 -8.35
N THR A 170 -6.56 -21.79 -7.99
CA THR A 170 -6.79 -21.21 -6.65
C THR A 170 -6.37 -22.13 -5.50
N PRO A 171 -5.09 -22.54 -5.46
CA PRO A 171 -4.62 -23.49 -4.45
C PRO A 171 -4.64 -22.83 -3.06
N GLY A 172 -5.51 -23.30 -2.19
CA GLY A 172 -5.49 -22.95 -0.77
C GLY A 172 -5.77 -21.47 -0.49
N GLY A 173 -4.81 -20.78 0.12
CA GLY A 173 -4.98 -19.42 0.64
C GLY A 173 -4.59 -18.31 -0.33
N LEU A 174 -4.97 -17.09 0.04
CA LEU A 174 -4.69 -15.84 -0.71
C LEU A 174 -3.37 -15.16 -0.27
N ALA A 175 -2.69 -15.69 0.75
CA ALA A 175 -1.57 -15.01 1.38
C ALA A 175 -0.44 -14.65 0.39
N LEU A 176 -0.15 -15.51 -0.59
CA LEU A 176 0.92 -15.26 -1.56
C LEU A 176 0.60 -14.09 -2.53
N PRO A 177 -0.54 -14.07 -3.26
CA PRO A 177 -0.87 -12.93 -4.11
C PRO A 177 -1.06 -11.63 -3.31
N GLU A 178 -1.62 -11.69 -2.10
CA GLU A 178 -1.73 -10.54 -1.20
C GLU A 178 -0.35 -10.01 -0.77
N LEU A 179 0.61 -10.89 -0.48
CA LEU A 179 1.98 -10.52 -0.12
C LEU A 179 2.72 -9.88 -1.30
N VAL A 180 2.56 -10.42 -2.52
CA VAL A 180 3.13 -9.81 -3.74
C VAL A 180 2.59 -8.38 -3.92
N GLY A 181 1.28 -8.19 -3.79
CA GLY A 181 0.67 -6.86 -3.87
C GLY A 181 1.19 -5.91 -2.80
N SER A 182 1.27 -6.38 -1.55
CA SER A 182 1.80 -5.59 -0.43
C SER A 182 3.26 -5.21 -0.63
N ALA A 183 4.08 -6.10 -1.19
CA ALA A 183 5.48 -5.82 -1.53
C ALA A 183 5.59 -4.77 -2.65
N CYS A 184 4.78 -4.88 -3.72
CA CYS A 184 4.74 -3.88 -4.80
C CYS A 184 4.37 -2.50 -4.26
N LEU A 185 3.33 -2.42 -3.40
CA LEU A 185 2.91 -1.17 -2.79
C LEU A 185 4.01 -0.58 -1.90
N SER A 186 4.65 -1.41 -1.08
CA SER A 186 5.75 -0.98 -0.21
C SER A 186 6.91 -0.41 -0.99
N LEU A 187 7.34 -1.07 -2.07
CA LEU A 187 8.42 -0.60 -2.94
C LEU A 187 8.07 0.75 -3.59
N TRP A 188 6.84 0.90 -4.08
CA TRP A 188 6.40 2.16 -4.70
C TRP A 188 6.35 3.30 -3.69
N VAL A 189 5.78 3.08 -2.49
CA VAL A 189 5.72 4.10 -1.43
C VAL A 189 7.12 4.52 -1.01
N LEU A 190 8.02 3.56 -0.74
CA LEU A 190 9.40 3.84 -0.32
C LEU A 190 10.17 4.60 -1.39
N ALA A 191 10.09 4.16 -2.66
CA ALA A 191 10.75 4.83 -3.78
C ALA A 191 10.20 6.25 -4.01
N THR A 192 8.89 6.45 -3.79
CA THR A 192 8.27 7.77 -3.95
C THR A 192 8.56 8.69 -2.77
N ALA A 193 8.54 8.17 -1.55
CA ALA A 193 8.92 8.91 -0.34
C ALA A 193 10.38 9.37 -0.40
N ALA A 194 11.30 8.50 -0.85
CA ALA A 194 12.71 8.86 -1.02
C ALA A 194 12.94 10.06 -1.98
N ARG A 195 12.04 10.27 -2.93
CA ARG A 195 12.10 11.40 -3.87
C ARG A 195 11.54 12.72 -3.31
N LEU A 196 10.76 12.64 -2.24
CA LEU A 196 10.20 13.81 -1.55
C LEU A 196 11.10 14.29 -0.41
N TRP A 197 12.10 13.49 -0.07
CA TRP A 197 13.06 13.79 1.01
C TRP A 197 14.15 14.78 0.57
#